data_6112073fcbd071a6e4e35c363ec07f6c
#
_entry.id   6112073fcbd071a6e4e35c363ec07f6c
#
_cell.length_a   1.000
_cell.length_b   1.000
_cell.length_c   1.000
_cell.angle_alpha   90.00
_cell.angle_beta   90.00
_cell.angle_gamma   90.00
#
_symmetry.space_group_name_H-M   'P 1'
#
loop_
_entity.id
_entity.type
_entity.pdbx_description
1 polymer ?
#
loop_
_entity_poly.entity_id
_entity_poly.type
_entity_poly.pdbx_seq_one_letter_code
_entity_poly.pdbx_strand_id
1 'polypeptide(L)'
;MKKILLFFAFAIMTASAFAQAQIDTKKVKISDFTQKVTKVVLTGSAIYDGVLQDEVAARWRISPYEYCTLDEFNSLKGSDKYYFLITTKGQFKKEAEPSLQFLTLVKGGSNASKGIDEMLEIVSMPISSADDPSGRELVFLPVFLTIIQEYTLDSMDRDYSAYLGLSNYTSNISKASEKNIVFSENDIAPNVEMGDCASFNVTDEDSADEMIMNNAQNTLVSYVVAPAEPVNGSFCYKMLIDAQTYELYYYRKHRISTKSGAGFLPYDIRSINAALAGLN
;
A
#
# COMPACT_ATOMS: atom_id res chain seq x y z
N MET A 1 28.61 -3.35 -55.74
CA MET A 1 27.36 -3.99 -55.24
C MET A 1 27.61 -4.96 -54.04
N LYS A 2 28.59 -5.87 -54.08
CA LYS A 2 28.87 -6.81 -52.98
C LYS A 2 29.23 -6.14 -51.62
N LYS A 3 29.93 -4.98 -51.65
CA LYS A 3 30.30 -4.26 -50.41
C LYS A 3 29.14 -3.54 -49.73
N ILE A 4 28.13 -3.10 -50.49
CA ILE A 4 26.93 -2.45 -49.98
C ILE A 4 25.99 -3.50 -49.31
N LEU A 5 25.91 -4.71 -49.87
CA LEU A 5 25.14 -5.79 -49.28
C LEU A 5 25.72 -6.24 -47.93
N LEU A 6 27.04 -6.25 -47.78
CA LEU A 6 27.68 -6.62 -46.51
C LEU A 6 27.41 -5.58 -45.39
N PHE A 7 27.33 -4.30 -45.77
CA PHE A 7 27.04 -3.21 -44.80
C PHE A 7 25.59 -3.27 -44.35
N PHE A 8 24.63 -3.63 -45.23
CA PHE A 8 23.25 -3.82 -44.85
C PHE A 8 23.02 -5.05 -43.96
N ALA A 9 23.73 -6.16 -44.20
CA ALA A 9 23.66 -7.35 -43.39
C ALA A 9 24.24 -7.09 -41.94
N PHE A 10 25.27 -6.26 -41.84
CA PHE A 10 25.81 -5.89 -40.52
C PHE A 10 24.93 -4.92 -39.78
N ALA A 11 24.22 -4.01 -40.45
CA ALA A 11 23.23 -3.10 -39.84
C ALA A 11 22.00 -3.83 -39.32
N ILE A 12 21.59 -4.91 -40.00
CA ILE A 12 20.44 -5.75 -39.58
C ILE A 12 20.82 -6.60 -38.32
N MET A 13 22.07 -7.07 -38.24
CA MET A 13 22.53 -7.81 -37.06
C MET A 13 22.68 -6.92 -35.81
N THR A 14 23.04 -5.64 -35.96
CA THR A 14 23.11 -4.69 -34.85
C THR A 14 21.73 -4.25 -34.37
N ALA A 15 20.73 -4.15 -35.25
CA ALA A 15 19.35 -3.86 -34.86
C ALA A 15 18.69 -4.98 -34.03
N SER A 16 19.05 -6.25 -34.32
CA SER A 16 18.55 -7.41 -33.55
C SER A 16 19.18 -7.51 -32.16
N ALA A 17 20.39 -6.97 -31.94
CA ALA A 17 21.05 -6.98 -30.64
C ALA A 17 20.44 -5.96 -29.64
N PHE A 18 19.79 -4.90 -30.15
CA PHE A 18 19.09 -3.92 -29.32
C PHE A 18 17.62 -4.29 -29.03
N ALA A 19 17.04 -5.26 -29.77
CA ALA A 19 15.67 -5.71 -29.57
C ALA A 19 15.52 -6.74 -28.41
N GLN A 20 16.61 -7.14 -27.77
CA GLN A 20 16.64 -8.03 -26.61
C GLN A 20 17.09 -7.33 -25.32
N ALA A 21 16.91 -6.02 -25.18
CA ALA A 21 16.81 -5.44 -23.85
C ALA A 21 15.50 -5.98 -23.27
N GLN A 22 15.56 -7.13 -22.60
CA GLN A 22 14.48 -7.63 -21.77
C GLN A 22 14.12 -6.49 -20.83
N ILE A 23 12.95 -5.85 -21.04
CA ILE A 23 12.43 -4.86 -20.11
C ILE A 23 12.17 -5.64 -18.82
N ASP A 24 13.09 -5.51 -17.89
CA ASP A 24 13.08 -6.20 -16.60
C ASP A 24 12.04 -5.52 -15.72
N THR A 25 10.76 -5.81 -16.00
CA THR A 25 9.61 -5.19 -15.34
C THR A 25 9.51 -5.65 -13.88
N LYS A 26 8.80 -4.90 -13.06
CA LYS A 26 8.55 -5.27 -11.66
C LYS A 26 7.92 -6.67 -11.57
N LYS A 27 6.98 -6.98 -12.45
CA LYS A 27 6.36 -8.31 -12.59
C LYS A 27 7.41 -9.42 -12.75
N VAL A 28 8.37 -9.26 -13.67
CA VAL A 28 9.44 -10.24 -13.91
C VAL A 28 10.32 -10.37 -12.69
N LYS A 29 10.68 -9.27 -12.03
CA LYS A 29 11.55 -9.25 -10.85
C LYS A 29 10.97 -9.97 -9.63
N ILE A 30 9.64 -10.04 -9.53
CA ILE A 30 8.95 -10.68 -8.39
C ILE A 30 8.27 -12.00 -8.77
N SER A 31 8.48 -12.52 -9.97
CA SER A 31 7.85 -13.76 -10.47
C SER A 31 8.16 -15.00 -9.61
N ASP A 32 9.22 -14.95 -8.81
CA ASP A 32 9.64 -16.01 -7.89
C ASP A 32 9.05 -15.90 -6.48
N PHE A 33 8.20 -14.90 -6.23
CA PHE A 33 7.72 -14.57 -4.89
C PHE A 33 7.06 -15.75 -4.16
N THR A 34 6.13 -16.45 -4.80
CA THR A 34 5.38 -17.56 -4.19
C THR A 34 6.23 -18.76 -3.83
N GLN A 35 7.43 -18.86 -4.40
CA GLN A 35 8.37 -19.96 -4.19
C GLN A 35 9.44 -19.65 -3.14
N LYS A 36 9.55 -18.37 -2.73
CA LYS A 36 10.55 -17.90 -1.77
C LYS A 36 9.92 -17.63 -0.41
N VAL A 37 10.75 -17.70 0.61
CA VAL A 37 10.31 -17.43 1.99
C VAL A 37 10.17 -15.93 2.21
N THR A 38 9.03 -15.51 2.75
CA THR A 38 8.83 -14.16 3.28
C THR A 38 9.24 -14.15 4.74
N LYS A 39 10.27 -13.37 5.07
CA LYS A 39 10.68 -13.10 6.46
C LYS A 39 9.82 -11.97 7.01
N VAL A 40 9.05 -12.26 8.04
CA VAL A 40 8.25 -11.26 8.77
C VAL A 40 9.14 -10.70 9.89
N VAL A 41 9.52 -9.43 9.74
CA VAL A 41 10.49 -8.78 10.63
C VAL A 41 9.75 -8.22 11.85
N LEU A 42 10.11 -8.72 13.03
CA LEU A 42 9.55 -8.26 14.30
C LEU A 42 10.15 -6.92 14.69
N THR A 43 9.33 -6.04 15.27
CA THR A 43 9.70 -4.66 15.64
C THR A 43 10.38 -4.57 17.01
N GLY A 44 10.16 -5.56 17.87
CA GLY A 44 10.53 -5.55 19.29
C GLY A 44 9.43 -5.00 20.21
N SER A 45 8.31 -4.53 19.64
CA SER A 45 7.11 -4.15 20.40
C SER A 45 6.27 -5.39 20.70
N ALA A 46 6.20 -5.82 21.94
CA ALA A 46 5.51 -7.06 22.31
C ALA A 46 4.03 -7.08 21.89
N ILE A 47 3.34 -5.93 21.96
CA ILE A 47 1.92 -5.82 21.60
C ILE A 47 1.77 -5.90 20.08
N TYR A 48 2.49 -5.06 19.34
CA TYR A 48 2.41 -5.04 17.87
C TYR A 48 2.85 -6.38 17.27
N ASP A 49 3.98 -6.91 17.73
CA ASP A 49 4.53 -8.17 17.23
C ASP A 49 3.62 -9.36 17.54
N GLY A 50 2.94 -9.36 18.69
CA GLY A 50 1.95 -10.37 19.04
C GLY A 50 0.78 -10.39 18.05
N VAL A 51 0.17 -9.21 17.80
CA VAL A 51 -0.93 -9.09 16.84
C VAL A 51 -0.44 -9.41 15.41
N LEU A 52 0.75 -8.94 15.01
CA LEU A 52 1.33 -9.24 13.70
C LEU A 52 1.52 -10.75 13.50
N GLN A 53 2.03 -11.45 14.51
CA GLN A 53 2.23 -12.90 14.44
C GLN A 53 0.91 -13.66 14.31
N ASP A 54 -0.09 -13.29 15.11
CA ASP A 54 -1.42 -13.91 15.07
C ASP A 54 -2.08 -13.71 13.71
N GLU A 55 -2.06 -12.49 13.19
CA GLU A 55 -2.70 -12.16 11.91
C GLU A 55 -1.93 -12.75 10.69
N VAL A 56 -0.61 -12.78 10.72
CA VAL A 56 0.18 -13.48 9.69
C VAL A 56 -0.10 -14.98 9.72
N ALA A 57 -0.13 -15.61 10.88
CA ALA A 57 -0.46 -17.03 11.00
C ALA A 57 -1.89 -17.33 10.52
N ALA A 58 -2.85 -16.46 10.80
CA ALA A 58 -4.23 -16.60 10.40
C ALA A 58 -4.44 -16.38 8.89
N ARG A 59 -3.70 -15.45 8.24
CA ARG A 59 -4.07 -14.90 6.92
C ARG A 59 -3.01 -15.00 5.83
N TRP A 60 -1.72 -15.07 6.14
CA TRP A 60 -0.68 -15.12 5.11
C TRP A 60 -0.70 -16.46 4.36
N ARG A 61 -0.96 -16.43 3.04
CA ARG A 61 -1.16 -17.63 2.22
C ARG A 61 -0.40 -17.62 0.89
N ILE A 62 0.22 -16.50 0.52
CA ILE A 62 0.77 -16.30 -0.83
C ILE A 62 2.23 -16.74 -0.98
N SER A 63 2.90 -17.04 0.14
CA SER A 63 4.27 -17.58 0.16
C SER A 63 4.52 -18.33 1.46
N PRO A 64 5.53 -19.22 1.54
CA PRO A 64 6.08 -19.65 2.82
C PRO A 64 6.55 -18.44 3.63
N TYR A 65 6.41 -18.49 4.96
CA TYR A 65 6.88 -17.39 5.81
C TYR A 65 7.60 -17.90 7.05
N GLU A 66 8.45 -17.07 7.61
CA GLU A 66 9.15 -17.25 8.87
C GLU A 66 9.32 -15.90 9.56
N TYR A 67 9.28 -15.89 10.88
CA TYR A 67 9.58 -14.67 11.65
C TYR A 67 11.09 -14.49 11.79
N CYS A 68 11.53 -13.24 11.87
CA CYS A 68 12.92 -12.91 12.16
C CYS A 68 13.02 -11.60 12.95
N THR A 69 14.13 -11.46 13.65
CA THR A 69 14.49 -10.20 14.33
C THR A 69 15.05 -9.19 13.34
N LEU A 70 15.19 -7.92 13.78
CA LEU A 70 15.83 -6.88 12.99
C LEU A 70 17.31 -7.19 12.70
N ASP A 71 18.01 -7.85 13.63
CA ASP A 71 19.40 -8.26 13.45
C ASP A 71 19.52 -9.35 12.38
N GLU A 72 18.62 -10.33 12.40
CA GLU A 72 18.53 -11.36 11.37
C GLU A 72 18.18 -10.75 10.01
N PHE A 73 17.22 -9.82 9.94
CA PHE A 73 16.95 -9.06 8.72
C PHE A 73 18.22 -8.39 8.19
N ASN A 74 18.96 -7.69 9.04
CA ASN A 74 20.19 -6.99 8.63
C ASN A 74 21.26 -7.96 8.08
N SER A 75 21.32 -9.17 8.58
CA SER A 75 22.25 -10.20 8.10
C SER A 75 21.79 -10.86 6.79
N LEU A 76 20.48 -10.97 6.56
CA LEU A 76 19.88 -11.72 5.46
C LEU A 76 19.46 -10.86 4.26
N LYS A 77 19.22 -9.55 4.46
CA LYS A 77 18.66 -8.65 3.45
C LYS A 77 19.44 -8.58 2.13
N GLY A 78 20.74 -8.87 2.17
CA GLY A 78 21.60 -8.95 0.98
C GLY A 78 21.34 -10.18 0.08
N SER A 79 20.55 -11.15 0.57
CA SER A 79 20.26 -12.38 -0.16
C SER A 79 18.96 -12.24 -0.96
N ASP A 80 19.00 -12.60 -2.23
CA ASP A 80 17.82 -12.65 -3.10
C ASP A 80 16.90 -13.87 -2.84
N LYS A 81 17.25 -14.72 -1.87
CA LYS A 81 16.46 -15.89 -1.48
C LYS A 81 15.21 -15.52 -0.68
N TYR A 82 15.13 -14.31 -0.16
CA TYR A 82 14.10 -13.87 0.77
C TYR A 82 13.35 -12.66 0.28
N TYR A 83 12.09 -12.59 0.67
CA TYR A 83 11.31 -11.35 0.75
C TYR A 83 11.16 -10.98 2.22
N PHE A 84 10.91 -9.71 2.48
CA PHE A 84 10.80 -9.21 3.85
C PHE A 84 9.52 -8.37 3.98
N LEU A 85 8.66 -8.76 4.91
CA LEU A 85 7.56 -7.94 5.38
C LEU A 85 8.05 -7.20 6.63
N ILE A 86 8.21 -5.89 6.54
CA ILE A 86 8.87 -5.09 7.57
C ILE A 86 8.13 -3.78 7.81
N THR A 87 8.01 -3.38 9.08
CA THR A 87 7.52 -2.04 9.44
C THR A 87 8.65 -1.04 9.26
N THR A 88 8.40 -0.01 8.44
CA THR A 88 9.36 1.05 8.12
C THR A 88 8.80 2.41 8.51
N LYS A 89 9.68 3.37 8.76
CA LYS A 89 9.31 4.77 8.98
C LYS A 89 9.68 5.59 7.74
N GLY A 90 8.71 6.37 7.25
CA GLY A 90 8.92 7.25 6.10
C GLY A 90 9.11 8.70 6.51
N GLN A 91 10.18 9.32 5.99
CA GLN A 91 10.46 10.74 6.14
C GLN A 91 10.28 11.44 4.79
N PHE A 92 9.49 12.50 4.75
CA PHE A 92 9.25 13.27 3.54
C PHE A 92 10.06 14.57 3.55
N LYS A 93 10.27 15.16 2.36
CA LYS A 93 11.25 16.22 2.07
C LYS A 93 11.28 17.43 3.03
N LYS A 94 10.20 17.71 3.74
CA LYS A 94 10.09 18.89 4.62
C LYS A 94 9.96 18.53 6.10
N GLU A 95 10.02 17.26 6.42
CA GLU A 95 9.91 16.75 7.78
C GLU A 95 11.30 16.63 8.39
N ALA A 96 11.42 17.00 9.65
CA ALA A 96 12.68 16.88 10.42
C ALA A 96 12.97 15.42 10.76
N GLU A 97 11.92 14.66 11.09
CA GLU A 97 11.95 13.25 11.47
C GLU A 97 10.93 12.45 10.65
N PRO A 98 11.06 11.12 10.55
CA PRO A 98 10.06 10.28 9.91
C PRO A 98 8.71 10.41 10.60
N SER A 99 7.68 10.76 9.84
CA SER A 99 6.35 11.11 10.37
C SER A 99 5.30 10.01 10.23
N LEU A 100 5.52 9.02 9.36
CA LEU A 100 4.58 7.93 9.09
C LEU A 100 5.23 6.57 9.22
N GLN A 101 4.42 5.58 9.59
CA GLN A 101 4.78 4.16 9.54
C GLN A 101 4.12 3.47 8.35
N PHE A 102 4.86 2.52 7.79
CA PHE A 102 4.42 1.68 6.67
C PHE A 102 4.70 0.22 6.97
N LEU A 103 3.77 -0.64 6.62
CA LEU A 103 4.04 -2.08 6.49
C LEU A 103 4.48 -2.33 5.04
N THR A 104 5.74 -2.67 4.87
CA THR A 104 6.40 -2.69 3.56
C THR A 104 6.86 -4.10 3.21
N LEU A 105 6.56 -4.54 1.99
CA LEU A 105 7.06 -5.78 1.42
C LEU A 105 8.18 -5.46 0.41
N VAL A 106 9.38 -5.97 0.67
CA VAL A 106 10.57 -5.77 -0.19
C VAL A 106 11.21 -7.10 -0.55
N LYS A 107 11.90 -7.13 -1.69
CA LYS A 107 12.75 -8.26 -2.09
C LYS A 107 14.17 -8.03 -1.62
N GLY A 108 14.79 -9.05 -1.02
CA GLY A 108 16.21 -9.06 -0.70
C GLY A 108 17.10 -9.04 -1.95
N GLY A 109 18.34 -8.63 -1.77
CA GLY A 109 19.31 -8.59 -2.86
C GLY A 109 20.47 -7.63 -2.61
N SER A 110 21.42 -7.58 -3.53
CA SER A 110 22.69 -6.83 -3.39
C SER A 110 22.51 -5.34 -3.09
N ASN A 111 21.42 -4.73 -3.56
CA ASN A 111 21.14 -3.30 -3.31
C ASN A 111 20.82 -3.00 -1.84
N ALA A 112 20.40 -3.99 -1.06
CA ALA A 112 20.11 -3.83 0.36
C ALA A 112 21.30 -3.34 1.20
N SER A 113 22.52 -3.50 0.70
CA SER A 113 23.73 -2.93 1.33
C SER A 113 23.74 -1.40 1.37
N LYS A 114 22.99 -0.74 0.47
CA LYS A 114 22.87 0.72 0.38
C LYS A 114 21.74 1.29 1.26
N GLY A 115 20.85 0.45 1.75
CA GLY A 115 19.69 0.81 2.56
C GLY A 115 18.43 0.10 2.11
N ILE A 116 17.39 0.16 2.95
CA ILE A 116 16.09 -0.44 2.64
C ILE A 116 15.42 0.25 1.44
N ASP A 117 15.64 1.55 1.28
CA ASP A 117 15.09 2.36 0.19
C ASP A 117 15.63 1.96 -1.20
N GLU A 118 16.76 1.26 -1.22
CA GLU A 118 17.39 0.76 -2.45
C GLU A 118 16.98 -0.69 -2.77
N MET A 119 16.24 -1.34 -1.88
CA MET A 119 15.66 -2.66 -2.13
C MET A 119 14.51 -2.56 -3.12
N LEU A 120 14.20 -3.67 -3.80
CA LEU A 120 13.02 -3.71 -4.66
C LEU A 120 11.75 -3.73 -3.80
N GLU A 121 11.11 -2.58 -3.69
CA GLU A 121 9.80 -2.45 -3.02
C GLU A 121 8.70 -3.08 -3.89
N ILE A 122 7.91 -3.99 -3.30
CA ILE A 122 6.69 -4.51 -3.90
C ILE A 122 5.53 -3.56 -3.56
N VAL A 123 5.34 -3.31 -2.28
CA VAL A 123 4.30 -2.43 -1.77
C VAL A 123 4.70 -1.84 -0.42
N SER A 124 4.32 -0.58 -0.20
CA SER A 124 4.37 0.08 1.11
C SER A 124 2.96 0.53 1.48
N MET A 125 2.38 -0.13 2.48
CA MET A 125 1.05 0.17 3.01
C MET A 125 1.19 1.15 4.17
N PRO A 126 0.66 2.37 4.10
CA PRO A 126 0.67 3.30 5.23
C PRO A 126 -0.22 2.74 6.35
N ILE A 127 0.29 2.69 7.58
CA ILE A 127 -0.41 2.07 8.70
C ILE A 127 -0.72 3.02 9.85
N SER A 128 0.15 3.97 10.19
CA SER A 128 -0.08 4.90 11.30
C SER A 128 0.82 6.13 11.23
N SER A 129 0.62 7.09 12.15
CA SER A 129 1.65 8.05 12.53
C SER A 129 2.86 7.32 13.12
N ALA A 130 4.06 7.88 12.91
CA ALA A 130 5.30 7.29 13.43
C ALA A 130 5.58 7.66 14.87
N ASP A 131 5.07 8.81 15.32
CA ASP A 131 5.39 9.39 16.63
C ASP A 131 4.27 9.16 17.64
N ASP A 132 3.02 9.09 17.16
CA ASP A 132 1.84 8.89 18.00
C ASP A 132 0.85 7.94 17.28
N PRO A 133 1.12 6.62 17.30
CA PRO A 133 0.20 5.63 16.75
C PRO A 133 -1.05 5.55 17.62
N SER A 134 -2.24 5.62 17.00
CA SER A 134 -3.53 5.64 17.71
C SER A 134 -3.96 4.28 18.28
N GLY A 135 -3.33 3.20 17.82
CA GLY A 135 -3.77 1.82 18.08
C GLY A 135 -4.71 1.24 17.04
N ARG A 136 -5.33 2.09 16.20
CA ARG A 136 -6.19 1.63 15.08
C ARG A 136 -5.43 0.73 14.11
N GLU A 137 -4.12 0.94 13.93
CA GLU A 137 -3.29 0.09 13.10
C GLU A 137 -3.29 -1.38 13.53
N LEU A 138 -3.57 -1.68 14.79
CA LEU A 138 -3.71 -3.06 15.28
C LEU A 138 -5.04 -3.68 14.83
N VAL A 139 -6.13 -2.91 14.89
CA VAL A 139 -7.46 -3.32 14.39
C VAL A 139 -7.42 -3.56 12.89
N PHE A 140 -6.70 -2.73 12.13
CA PHE A 140 -6.61 -2.80 10.67
C PHE A 140 -5.47 -3.69 10.17
N LEU A 141 -4.67 -4.30 11.03
CA LEU A 141 -3.55 -5.15 10.61
C LEU A 141 -3.99 -6.33 9.70
N PRO A 142 -5.10 -7.05 9.98
CA PRO A 142 -5.64 -8.05 9.07
C PRO A 142 -5.99 -7.50 7.69
N VAL A 143 -6.50 -6.27 7.64
CA VAL A 143 -6.82 -5.55 6.40
C VAL A 143 -5.56 -5.27 5.60
N PHE A 144 -4.53 -4.71 6.23
CA PHE A 144 -3.27 -4.38 5.57
C PHE A 144 -2.58 -5.61 4.98
N LEU A 145 -2.57 -6.72 5.73
CA LEU A 145 -2.03 -7.99 5.25
C LEU A 145 -2.81 -8.51 4.03
N THR A 146 -4.12 -8.39 4.03
CA THR A 146 -4.96 -8.80 2.90
C THR A 146 -4.65 -7.95 1.67
N ILE A 147 -4.64 -6.63 1.80
CA ILE A 147 -4.32 -5.69 0.69
C ILE A 147 -2.91 -5.94 0.13
N ILE A 148 -1.91 -6.16 0.99
CA ILE A 148 -0.53 -6.45 0.57
C ILE A 148 -0.48 -7.75 -0.24
N GLN A 149 -1.21 -8.78 0.18
CA GLN A 149 -1.27 -10.06 -0.53
C GLN A 149 -1.94 -9.91 -1.90
N GLU A 150 -3.10 -9.30 -1.96
CA GLU A 150 -3.83 -9.05 -3.20
C GLU A 150 -3.00 -8.22 -4.19
N TYR A 151 -2.41 -7.11 -3.72
CA TYR A 151 -1.56 -6.27 -4.56
C TYR A 151 -0.33 -7.03 -5.07
N THR A 152 0.28 -7.89 -4.25
CA THR A 152 1.44 -8.68 -4.65
C THR A 152 1.08 -9.64 -5.76
N LEU A 153 -0.03 -10.37 -5.64
CA LEU A 153 -0.53 -11.28 -6.67
C LEU A 153 -0.91 -10.53 -7.96
N ASP A 154 -1.61 -9.41 -7.85
CA ASP A 154 -1.94 -8.55 -8.99
C ASP A 154 -0.68 -8.04 -9.71
N SER A 155 0.37 -7.69 -8.96
CA SER A 155 1.65 -7.22 -9.52
C SER A 155 2.45 -8.32 -10.19
N MET A 156 2.26 -9.57 -9.78
CA MET A 156 2.85 -10.74 -10.46
C MET A 156 2.11 -11.07 -11.76
N ASP A 157 0.83 -10.78 -11.84
CA ASP A 157 0.01 -11.05 -13.02
C ASP A 157 0.06 -9.92 -14.05
N ARG A 158 0.05 -8.66 -13.61
CA ARG A 158 -0.09 -7.48 -14.47
C ARG A 158 0.97 -6.41 -14.20
N ASP A 159 1.79 -6.10 -15.22
CA ASP A 159 2.78 -5.02 -15.13
C ASP A 159 2.15 -3.66 -14.79
N TYR A 160 0.97 -3.36 -15.32
CA TYR A 160 0.27 -2.11 -15.09
C TYR A 160 -0.04 -1.89 -13.60
N SER A 161 -0.55 -2.91 -12.91
CA SER A 161 -0.83 -2.86 -11.47
C SER A 161 0.43 -2.58 -10.66
N ALA A 162 1.55 -3.19 -11.06
CA ALA A 162 2.84 -3.00 -10.41
C ALA A 162 3.39 -1.56 -10.47
N TYR A 163 2.99 -0.77 -11.48
CA TYR A 163 3.41 0.64 -11.63
C TYR A 163 2.50 1.63 -10.93
N LEU A 164 1.19 1.38 -10.88
CA LEU A 164 0.23 2.30 -10.28
C LEU A 164 0.23 2.28 -8.74
N GLY A 165 0.79 1.24 -8.15
CA GLY A 165 0.72 1.05 -6.71
C GLY A 165 -0.73 0.87 -6.23
N LEU A 166 -0.97 1.11 -4.95
CA LEU A 166 -2.29 0.96 -4.35
C LEU A 166 -3.36 1.92 -4.94
N SER A 167 -2.95 3.00 -5.63
CA SER A 167 -3.89 3.90 -6.30
C SER A 167 -4.69 3.23 -7.43
N ASN A 168 -4.23 2.07 -7.94
CA ASN A 168 -4.98 1.27 -8.90
C ASN A 168 -6.36 0.85 -8.37
N TYR A 169 -6.49 0.63 -7.06
CA TYR A 169 -7.74 0.21 -6.44
C TYR A 169 -8.78 1.33 -6.32
N THR A 170 -8.42 2.59 -6.54
CA THR A 170 -9.37 3.72 -6.47
C THR A 170 -10.54 3.56 -7.45
N SER A 171 -10.34 2.87 -8.57
CA SER A 171 -11.42 2.58 -9.53
C SER A 171 -12.49 1.62 -8.99
N ASN A 172 -12.20 0.84 -7.94
CA ASN A 172 -13.15 -0.07 -7.32
C ASN A 172 -14.35 0.67 -6.70
N ILE A 173 -14.19 1.95 -6.34
CA ILE A 173 -15.28 2.75 -5.76
C ILE A 173 -16.55 2.77 -6.63
N SER A 174 -16.42 2.68 -7.95
CA SER A 174 -17.57 2.60 -8.86
C SER A 174 -18.42 1.33 -8.69
N LYS A 175 -17.86 0.29 -8.04
CA LYS A 175 -18.56 -0.97 -7.73
C LYS A 175 -19.32 -0.91 -6.40
N ALA A 176 -19.21 0.20 -5.67
CA ALA A 176 -19.76 0.34 -4.30
C ALA A 176 -21.13 1.02 -4.25
N SER A 177 -21.87 1.09 -5.37
CA SER A 177 -23.17 1.80 -5.44
C SER A 177 -24.21 1.29 -4.46
N GLU A 178 -24.14 0.03 -4.05
CA GLU A 178 -25.07 -0.59 -3.08
C GLU A 178 -24.49 -0.70 -1.67
N LYS A 179 -23.26 -0.22 -1.44
CA LYS A 179 -22.60 -0.31 -0.13
C LYS A 179 -22.87 0.91 0.73
N ASN A 180 -22.97 0.70 2.03
CA ASN A 180 -22.88 1.77 3.02
C ASN A 180 -21.43 2.23 3.14
N ILE A 181 -21.20 3.53 3.11
CA ILE A 181 -19.87 4.09 3.30
C ILE A 181 -19.84 4.84 4.63
N VAL A 182 -19.06 4.32 5.55
CA VAL A 182 -18.94 4.84 6.91
C VAL A 182 -17.60 5.56 7.05
N PHE A 183 -17.70 6.84 7.37
CA PHE A 183 -16.53 7.66 7.69
C PHE A 183 -16.42 7.79 9.21
N SER A 184 -15.25 7.53 9.75
CA SER A 184 -14.92 8.02 11.09
C SER A 184 -14.88 9.55 11.07
N GLU A 185 -15.42 10.22 12.08
CA GLU A 185 -15.39 11.68 12.18
C GLU A 185 -13.96 12.24 12.15
N ASN A 186 -13.00 11.48 12.73
CA ASN A 186 -11.58 11.84 12.74
C ASN A 186 -10.91 11.71 11.37
N ASP A 187 -11.51 10.95 10.45
CA ASP A 187 -11.01 10.75 9.10
C ASP A 187 -11.44 11.86 8.13
N ILE A 188 -12.34 12.76 8.53
CA ILE A 188 -12.86 13.85 7.71
C ILE A 188 -12.07 15.13 8.01
N ALA A 189 -11.56 15.80 6.96
CA ALA A 189 -10.86 17.05 7.15
C ALA A 189 -11.81 18.14 7.69
N PRO A 190 -11.31 19.10 8.50
CA PRO A 190 -12.15 20.15 9.07
C PRO A 190 -12.97 20.90 8.02
N ASN A 191 -14.23 21.23 8.34
CA ASN A 191 -15.16 21.98 7.50
C ASN A 191 -15.52 21.32 6.16
N VAL A 192 -15.44 20.00 6.08
CA VAL A 192 -15.91 19.24 4.92
C VAL A 192 -17.39 18.90 5.09
N GLU A 193 -18.19 19.31 4.13
CA GLU A 193 -19.60 18.90 4.02
C GLU A 193 -19.69 17.57 3.28
N MET A 194 -20.33 16.56 3.89
CA MET A 194 -20.47 15.23 3.31
C MET A 194 -21.46 15.17 2.15
N GLY A 195 -22.29 16.20 1.99
CA GLY A 195 -23.34 16.25 0.96
C GLY A 195 -24.53 15.32 1.28
N ASP A 196 -25.49 15.27 0.36
CA ASP A 196 -26.75 14.52 0.52
C ASP A 196 -26.68 13.09 -0.05
N CYS A 197 -25.50 12.45 -0.02
CA CYS A 197 -25.39 11.06 -0.47
C CYS A 197 -25.98 10.12 0.58
N ALA A 198 -27.08 9.45 0.25
CA ALA A 198 -27.79 8.54 1.16
C ALA A 198 -26.94 7.36 1.66
N SER A 199 -25.85 7.03 0.92
CA SER A 199 -24.93 5.95 1.30
C SER A 199 -23.84 6.41 2.27
N PHE A 200 -23.72 7.70 2.59
CA PHE A 200 -22.67 8.23 3.47
C PHE A 200 -23.19 8.33 4.91
N ASN A 201 -22.44 7.75 5.80
CA ASN A 201 -22.66 7.80 7.24
C ASN A 201 -21.37 8.30 7.92
N VAL A 202 -21.52 9.09 8.96
CA VAL A 202 -20.42 9.53 9.82
C VAL A 202 -20.66 9.02 11.22
N THR A 203 -19.64 8.44 11.83
CA THR A 203 -19.72 7.92 13.20
C THR A 203 -18.40 8.23 13.95
N ASP A 204 -18.39 7.97 15.25
CA ASP A 204 -17.15 8.00 16.02
C ASP A 204 -16.17 6.91 15.55
N GLU A 205 -14.90 7.05 15.96
CA GLU A 205 -13.83 6.16 15.52
C GLU A 205 -14.02 4.73 16.03
N ASP A 206 -14.41 4.57 17.28
CA ASP A 206 -14.60 3.24 17.89
C ASP A 206 -15.69 2.47 17.17
N SER A 207 -16.80 3.12 16.87
CA SER A 207 -17.93 2.51 16.12
C SER A 207 -17.51 2.14 14.68
N ALA A 208 -16.69 2.95 14.02
CA ALA A 208 -16.16 2.62 12.69
C ALA A 208 -15.21 1.40 12.75
N ASP A 209 -14.35 1.34 13.74
CA ASP A 209 -13.39 0.25 13.93
C ASP A 209 -14.10 -1.07 14.32
N GLU A 210 -15.16 -1.00 15.12
CA GLU A 210 -16.03 -2.16 15.42
C GLU A 210 -16.62 -2.79 14.15
N MET A 211 -16.91 -2.02 13.12
CA MET A 211 -17.40 -2.57 11.85
C MET A 211 -16.37 -3.47 11.16
N ILE A 212 -15.08 -3.10 11.23
CA ILE A 212 -13.96 -3.93 10.75
C ILE A 212 -13.84 -5.20 11.59
N MET A 213 -13.82 -5.06 12.91
CA MET A 213 -13.69 -6.20 13.83
C MET A 213 -14.83 -7.22 13.69
N ASN A 214 -16.05 -6.72 13.44
CA ASN A 214 -17.26 -7.54 13.32
C ASN A 214 -17.56 -8.00 11.87
N ASN A 215 -16.69 -7.70 10.91
CA ASN A 215 -16.86 -8.01 9.50
C ASN A 215 -18.21 -7.53 8.95
N ALA A 216 -18.55 -6.26 9.18
CA ALA A 216 -19.85 -5.67 8.82
C ALA A 216 -20.14 -5.86 7.33
N GLN A 217 -21.31 -6.47 7.04
CA GLN A 217 -21.69 -6.78 5.67
C GLN A 217 -22.03 -5.51 4.89
N ASN A 218 -21.70 -5.53 3.61
CA ASN A 218 -22.06 -4.47 2.66
C ASN A 218 -21.61 -3.07 3.12
N THR A 219 -20.48 -2.96 3.82
CA THR A 219 -20.01 -1.72 4.44
C THR A 219 -18.56 -1.42 4.05
N LEU A 220 -18.33 -0.20 3.58
CA LEU A 220 -16.97 0.36 3.44
C LEU A 220 -16.69 1.25 4.65
N VAL A 221 -15.51 1.11 5.23
CA VAL A 221 -15.05 1.90 6.38
C VAL A 221 -13.87 2.75 5.97
N SER A 222 -13.83 4.00 6.42
CA SER A 222 -12.72 4.90 6.20
C SER A 222 -11.53 4.57 7.10
N TYR A 223 -10.33 4.81 6.56
CA TYR A 223 -9.09 4.79 7.31
C TYR A 223 -8.15 5.87 6.78
N VAL A 224 -7.66 6.72 7.66
CA VAL A 224 -6.77 7.83 7.32
C VAL A 224 -5.45 7.67 8.06
N VAL A 225 -4.35 7.86 7.32
CA VAL A 225 -3.01 7.89 7.88
C VAL A 225 -2.38 9.25 7.58
N ALA A 226 -2.07 9.97 8.63
CA ALA A 226 -1.41 11.27 8.60
C ALA A 226 -0.46 11.40 9.79
N PRO A 227 0.56 12.27 9.74
CA PRO A 227 1.35 12.61 10.93
C PRO A 227 0.47 13.17 12.04
N ALA A 228 0.78 12.87 13.31
CA ALA A 228 0.10 13.45 14.45
C ALA A 228 0.26 14.98 14.48
N GLU A 229 1.46 15.47 14.16
CA GLU A 229 1.77 16.89 13.99
C GLU A 229 2.18 17.20 12.54
N PRO A 230 1.21 17.38 11.63
CA PRO A 230 1.53 17.55 10.23
C PRO A 230 2.14 18.91 9.94
N VAL A 231 3.25 18.93 9.20
CA VAL A 231 3.83 20.15 8.65
C VAL A 231 3.34 20.39 7.22
N ASN A 232 3.46 21.64 6.75
CA ASN A 232 3.09 21.97 5.37
C ASN A 232 3.94 21.17 4.36
N GLY A 233 3.29 20.23 3.68
CA GLY A 233 3.93 19.32 2.72
C GLY A 233 4.00 17.87 3.18
N SER A 234 3.64 17.55 4.44
CA SER A 234 3.41 16.18 4.91
C SER A 234 2.37 15.48 4.06
N PHE A 235 2.41 14.16 4.00
CA PHE A 235 1.41 13.39 3.26
C PHE A 235 0.30 12.88 4.20
N CYS A 236 -0.92 12.89 3.66
CA CYS A 236 -2.08 12.21 4.21
C CYS A 236 -2.55 11.15 3.22
N TYR A 237 -2.77 9.93 3.69
CA TYR A 237 -3.30 8.80 2.94
C TYR A 237 -4.72 8.51 3.40
N LYS A 238 -5.61 8.22 2.44
CA LYS A 238 -7.04 8.01 2.67
C LYS A 238 -7.49 6.74 1.98
N MET A 239 -8.24 5.93 2.69
CA MET A 239 -8.70 4.64 2.23
C MET A 239 -10.18 4.43 2.55
N LEU A 240 -10.89 3.74 1.66
CA LEU A 240 -12.16 3.09 1.95
C LEU A 240 -11.97 1.60 1.73
N ILE A 241 -12.33 0.83 2.72
CA ILE A 241 -12.02 -0.59 2.84
C ILE A 241 -13.31 -1.34 3.13
N ASP A 242 -13.55 -2.44 2.43
CA ASP A 242 -14.68 -3.32 2.71
C ASP A 242 -14.47 -4.04 4.04
N ALA A 243 -15.41 -3.86 4.97
CA ALA A 243 -15.28 -4.41 6.31
C ALA A 243 -15.35 -5.94 6.35
N GLN A 244 -15.97 -6.57 5.37
CA GLN A 244 -16.15 -8.02 5.30
C GLN A 244 -15.02 -8.72 4.55
N THR A 245 -14.63 -8.16 3.38
CA THR A 245 -13.65 -8.79 2.49
C THR A 245 -12.25 -8.23 2.65
N TYR A 246 -12.11 -7.08 3.29
CA TYR A 246 -10.88 -6.28 3.42
C TYR A 246 -10.32 -5.78 2.07
N GLU A 247 -11.14 -5.81 1.01
CA GLU A 247 -10.80 -5.28 -0.29
C GLU A 247 -10.70 -3.75 -0.24
N LEU A 248 -9.69 -3.19 -0.91
CA LEU A 248 -9.47 -1.76 -1.02
C LEU A 248 -10.32 -1.18 -2.16
N TYR A 249 -11.24 -0.27 -1.83
CA TYR A 249 -12.13 0.40 -2.78
C TYR A 249 -11.68 1.80 -3.18
N TYR A 250 -10.96 2.47 -2.30
CA TYR A 250 -10.46 3.83 -2.54
C TYR A 250 -9.09 3.99 -1.88
N TYR A 251 -8.15 4.56 -2.61
CA TYR A 251 -6.83 4.91 -2.08
C TYR A 251 -6.34 6.20 -2.71
N ARG A 252 -6.12 7.21 -1.90
CA ARG A 252 -5.59 8.48 -2.38
C ARG A 252 -4.65 9.09 -1.35
N LYS A 253 -3.58 9.71 -1.85
CA LYS A 253 -2.71 10.55 -1.04
C LYS A 253 -2.79 12.00 -1.49
N HIS A 254 -2.62 12.93 -0.55
CA HIS A 254 -2.42 14.34 -0.85
C HIS A 254 -1.38 14.95 0.08
N ARG A 255 -0.89 16.13 -0.29
CA ARG A 255 -0.01 16.92 0.58
C ARG A 255 -0.84 17.83 1.46
N ILE A 256 -0.59 17.78 2.76
CA ILE A 256 -1.20 18.68 3.73
C ILE A 256 -0.68 20.11 3.50
N SER A 257 -1.56 21.07 3.62
CA SER A 257 -1.28 22.49 3.48
C SER A 257 -2.23 23.30 4.35
N THR A 258 -2.03 24.61 4.43
CA THR A 258 -2.94 25.51 5.13
C THR A 258 -4.39 25.50 4.61
N LYS A 259 -4.59 25.01 3.36
CA LYS A 259 -5.92 24.89 2.73
C LYS A 259 -6.46 23.46 2.69
N SER A 260 -5.63 22.48 2.96
CA SER A 260 -5.95 21.05 2.84
C SER A 260 -5.40 20.34 4.06
N GLY A 261 -6.21 20.20 5.10
CA GLY A 261 -5.87 19.47 6.32
C GLY A 261 -5.70 17.95 6.10
N ALA A 262 -5.42 17.24 7.15
CA ALA A 262 -5.48 15.77 7.16
C ALA A 262 -6.94 15.31 7.01
N GLY A 263 -7.15 14.12 6.42
CA GLY A 263 -8.48 13.54 6.22
C GLY A 263 -9.02 13.64 4.80
N PHE A 264 -10.24 13.13 4.63
CA PHE A 264 -10.99 13.24 3.38
C PHE A 264 -11.36 14.70 3.10
N LEU A 265 -11.01 15.15 1.91
CA LEU A 265 -11.24 16.54 1.45
C LEU A 265 -12.54 16.64 0.66
N PRO A 266 -13.10 17.85 0.45
CA PRO A 266 -14.31 18.03 -0.36
C PRO A 266 -14.20 17.44 -1.77
N TYR A 267 -12.99 17.42 -2.34
CA TYR A 267 -12.75 16.79 -3.63
C TYR A 267 -12.90 15.27 -3.56
N ASP A 268 -12.44 14.62 -2.50
CA ASP A 268 -12.56 13.16 -2.33
C ASP A 268 -14.02 12.78 -2.23
N ILE A 269 -14.81 13.48 -1.40
CA ILE A 269 -16.25 13.25 -1.22
C ILE A 269 -17.00 13.40 -2.55
N ARG A 270 -16.72 14.47 -3.31
CA ARG A 270 -17.33 14.66 -4.64
C ARG A 270 -16.94 13.54 -5.63
N SER A 271 -15.67 13.14 -5.64
CA SER A 271 -15.17 12.09 -6.53
C SER A 271 -15.82 10.74 -6.22
N ILE A 272 -15.93 10.39 -4.92
CA ILE A 272 -16.59 9.17 -4.48
C ILE A 272 -18.07 9.19 -4.88
N ASN A 273 -18.79 10.29 -4.59
CA ASN A 273 -20.20 10.41 -4.92
C ASN A 273 -20.44 10.33 -6.45
N ALA A 274 -19.60 10.99 -7.26
CA ALA A 274 -19.69 10.89 -8.72
C ALA A 274 -19.48 9.47 -9.24
N ALA A 275 -18.51 8.74 -8.67
CA ALA A 275 -18.24 7.35 -9.04
C ALA A 275 -19.41 6.42 -8.68
N LEU A 276 -20.05 6.61 -7.52
CA LEU A 276 -21.22 5.86 -7.09
C LEU A 276 -22.43 6.12 -7.99
N ALA A 277 -22.57 7.36 -8.48
CA ALA A 277 -23.65 7.75 -9.40
C ALA A 277 -23.40 7.32 -10.87
N GLY A 278 -22.26 6.67 -11.17
CA GLY A 278 -21.88 6.29 -12.54
C GLY A 278 -21.59 7.48 -13.46
N LEU A 279 -21.20 8.62 -12.89
CA LEU A 279 -20.92 9.87 -13.60
C LEU A 279 -19.42 10.08 -13.92
N ASN A 280 -18.65 9.02 -14.13
CA ASN A 280 -17.22 9.06 -14.48
C ASN A 280 -16.98 9.13 -15.99
#